data_b30fc9459be9917e0379921af5ffc554
#
_entry.id   b30fc9459be9917e0379921af5ffc554
#
_cell.length_a   1.000
_cell.length_b   1.000
_cell.length_c   1.000
_cell.angle_alpha   90.00
_cell.angle_beta   90.00
_cell.angle_gamma   90.00
#
_symmetry.space_group_name_H-M   'P 1'
#
loop_
_entity.id
_entity.type
_entity.pdbx_description
1 polymer ?
#
loop_
_entity_poly.entity_id
_entity_poly.type
_entity_poly.pdbx_seq_one_letter_code
_entity_poly.pdbx_strand_id
1 'polypeptide(L)'
;MKLLVVLLLLVNTAWARNEPSVLLYDNTTNTVLLAEHTQQVRPMASITKVMTAMTYLDLGQDLDAKVEVYRGVSGVLLKKQHYTRRELLIAMLVRSDNSAAETLARDHPNGRSAFMTAMNNKAQQLGMTHSYFDDPSGLSQKNVGTALDIMTMLKAAITVDFIRNTSVIQKTEIAAKDRKKPVRIIIQNTNIGLLEEFNTIVLSKTGLTNPAGWCVSLVLEERHRQFMLIVLGAPTKDARKKIVERVIFSDLRQLN
;
A
#
# COMPACT_ATOMS: atom_id res chain seq x y z
N MET A 1 -36.64 22.35 40.02
CA MET A 1 -36.99 21.44 38.92
C MET A 1 -36.24 21.89 37.68
N LYS A 2 -35.03 21.42 37.46
CA LYS A 2 -34.23 21.55 36.23
C LYS A 2 -33.00 20.68 36.42
N LEU A 3 -33.11 19.39 36.11
CA LEU A 3 -31.99 18.50 35.94
C LEU A 3 -32.48 17.37 35.06
N LEU A 4 -32.22 17.43 33.79
CA LEU A 4 -32.16 16.26 32.89
C LEU A 4 -31.98 16.70 31.45
N VAL A 5 -30.81 17.00 31.01
CA VAL A 5 -30.37 16.87 29.59
C VAL A 5 -28.84 17.00 29.54
N VAL A 6 -28.09 15.99 29.89
CA VAL A 6 -26.71 15.77 29.47
C VAL A 6 -26.38 14.29 29.66
N LEU A 7 -26.93 13.42 28.85
CA LEU A 7 -26.45 12.02 28.80
C LEU A 7 -26.81 11.33 27.48
N LEU A 8 -26.47 11.92 26.35
CA LEU A 8 -26.75 11.25 25.06
C LEU A 8 -25.67 11.50 23.96
N LEU A 9 -24.46 11.91 24.32
CA LEU A 9 -23.40 12.17 23.31
C LEU A 9 -22.15 11.29 23.43
N LEU A 10 -22.11 10.27 24.26
CA LEU A 10 -20.89 9.44 24.46
C LEU A 10 -20.94 8.02 23.89
N VAL A 11 -22.02 7.62 23.22
CA VAL A 11 -22.14 6.20 22.77
C VAL A 11 -21.67 5.97 21.34
N ASN A 12 -21.43 7.00 20.53
CA ASN A 12 -21.13 6.82 19.10
C ASN A 12 -19.65 6.68 18.73
N THR A 13 -18.70 6.87 19.65
CA THR A 13 -17.26 6.89 19.26
C THR A 13 -16.59 5.51 19.25
N ALA A 14 -17.14 4.52 19.95
CA ALA A 14 -16.55 3.17 20.00
C ALA A 14 -16.95 2.30 18.80
N TRP A 15 -18.17 2.48 18.27
CA TRP A 15 -18.67 1.72 17.12
C TRP A 15 -18.00 2.19 15.80
N ALA A 16 -17.74 3.50 15.65
CA ALA A 16 -17.11 4.06 14.45
C ALA A 16 -15.66 3.61 14.24
N ARG A 17 -14.96 3.11 15.27
CA ARG A 17 -13.59 2.58 15.16
C ARG A 17 -13.50 1.20 14.51
N ASN A 18 -14.60 0.45 14.46
CA ASN A 18 -14.64 -0.91 13.94
C ASN A 18 -15.09 -1.00 12.46
N GLU A 19 -15.72 0.06 11.93
CA GLU A 19 -16.16 0.07 10.54
C GLU A 19 -14.98 0.38 9.60
N PRO A 20 -14.85 -0.32 8.46
CA PRO A 20 -13.81 -0.02 7.48
C PRO A 20 -13.94 1.38 6.91
N SER A 21 -12.79 2.02 6.59
CA SER A 21 -12.80 3.18 5.71
C SER A 21 -12.85 2.71 4.27
N VAL A 22 -13.81 3.23 3.48
CA VAL A 22 -13.96 2.91 2.06
C VAL A 22 -14.02 4.21 1.26
N LEU A 23 -13.18 4.33 0.25
CA LEU A 23 -13.18 5.45 -0.68
C LEU A 23 -13.18 4.91 -2.11
N LEU A 24 -14.16 5.32 -2.91
CA LEU A 24 -14.12 5.23 -4.36
C LEU A 24 -14.04 6.64 -4.94
N TYR A 25 -13.00 6.88 -5.73
CA TYR A 25 -12.72 8.16 -6.34
C TYR A 25 -12.52 7.97 -7.85
N ASP A 26 -13.19 8.80 -8.64
CA ASP A 26 -12.95 8.90 -10.07
C ASP A 26 -11.88 9.94 -10.34
N ASN A 27 -10.70 9.47 -10.73
CA ASN A 27 -9.55 10.33 -11.02
C ASN A 27 -9.69 11.10 -12.35
N THR A 28 -10.53 10.64 -13.25
CA THR A 28 -10.77 11.28 -14.56
C THR A 28 -11.63 12.53 -14.40
N THR A 29 -12.68 12.45 -13.57
CA THR A 29 -13.60 13.56 -13.32
C THR A 29 -13.30 14.32 -12.03
N ASN A 30 -12.31 13.87 -11.23
CA ASN A 30 -11.99 14.39 -9.91
C ASN A 30 -13.17 14.36 -8.93
N THR A 31 -13.95 13.27 -8.96
CA THR A 31 -15.19 13.15 -8.17
C THR A 31 -15.10 12.01 -7.16
N VAL A 32 -15.51 12.27 -5.91
CA VAL A 32 -15.72 11.22 -4.91
C VAL A 32 -17.06 10.54 -5.20
N LEU A 33 -17.03 9.23 -5.45
CA LEU A 33 -18.22 8.43 -5.76
C LEU A 33 -18.76 7.71 -4.52
N LEU A 34 -17.87 7.28 -3.60
CA LEU A 34 -18.21 6.66 -2.33
C LEU A 34 -17.23 7.13 -1.25
N ALA A 35 -17.72 7.51 -0.09
CA ALA A 35 -16.91 7.96 1.04
C ALA A 35 -17.49 7.46 2.38
N GLU A 36 -16.90 6.40 2.93
CA GLU A 36 -17.22 5.86 4.25
C GLU A 36 -16.01 6.01 5.16
N HIS A 37 -16.10 6.77 6.24
CA HIS A 37 -15.03 7.00 7.24
C HIS A 37 -13.67 7.43 6.65
N THR A 38 -13.68 8.16 5.53
CA THR A 38 -12.47 8.43 4.71
C THR A 38 -11.46 9.36 5.36
N GLN A 39 -11.87 10.15 6.35
CA GLN A 39 -11.00 11.06 7.11
C GLN A 39 -10.44 10.43 8.39
N GLN A 40 -10.82 9.19 8.71
CA GLN A 40 -10.32 8.51 9.89
C GLN A 40 -8.85 8.13 9.71
N VAL A 41 -7.98 8.59 10.59
CA VAL A 41 -6.58 8.19 10.63
C VAL A 41 -6.47 6.75 11.13
N ARG A 42 -5.88 5.87 10.32
CA ARG A 42 -5.73 4.44 10.60
C ARG A 42 -4.34 3.94 10.30
N PRO A 43 -3.85 2.91 10.98
CA PRO A 43 -2.69 2.16 10.52
C PRO A 43 -2.95 1.62 9.11
N MET A 44 -1.97 1.80 8.20
CA MET A 44 -2.14 1.43 6.79
C MET A 44 -1.42 0.14 6.40
N ALA A 45 -0.70 -0.46 7.36
CA ALA A 45 0.11 -1.67 7.12
C ALA A 45 0.98 -1.54 5.86
N SER A 46 1.10 -2.61 5.08
CA SER A 46 1.97 -2.66 3.90
C SER A 46 1.53 -1.79 2.71
N ILE A 47 0.44 -1.03 2.80
CA ILE A 47 0.17 0.06 1.82
C ILE A 47 1.32 1.08 1.87
N THR A 48 1.98 1.25 3.00
CA THR A 48 3.25 1.99 3.20
C THR A 48 4.27 1.74 2.10
N LYS A 49 4.37 0.52 1.57
CA LYS A 49 5.38 0.14 0.58
C LYS A 49 5.23 0.85 -0.77
N VAL A 50 4.07 1.43 -1.05
CA VAL A 50 3.89 2.31 -2.21
C VAL A 50 4.71 3.59 -2.02
N MET A 51 4.64 4.22 -0.84
CA MET A 51 5.48 5.39 -0.51
C MET A 51 6.96 5.03 -0.52
N THR A 52 7.32 3.87 0.03
CA THR A 52 8.71 3.37 0.02
C THR A 52 9.24 3.23 -1.40
N ALA A 53 8.44 2.65 -2.32
CA ALA A 53 8.83 2.50 -3.72
C ALA A 53 9.01 3.86 -4.41
N MET A 54 8.06 4.79 -4.24
CA MET A 54 8.15 6.14 -4.79
C MET A 54 9.40 6.86 -4.30
N THR A 55 9.63 6.88 -2.98
CA THR A 55 10.78 7.55 -2.37
C THR A 55 12.11 6.94 -2.83
N TYR A 56 12.15 5.60 -2.97
CA TYR A 56 13.37 4.93 -3.43
C TYR A 56 13.66 5.21 -4.90
N LEU A 57 12.65 5.19 -5.75
CA LEU A 57 12.82 5.46 -7.19
C LEU A 57 13.23 6.91 -7.47
N ASP A 58 12.82 7.86 -6.63
CA ASP A 58 13.26 9.26 -6.73
C ASP A 58 14.77 9.44 -6.53
N LEU A 59 15.45 8.48 -5.89
CA LEU A 59 16.90 8.55 -5.71
C LEU A 59 17.67 8.39 -7.03
N GLY A 60 17.02 7.90 -8.09
CA GLY A 60 17.64 7.69 -9.41
C GLY A 60 18.81 6.71 -9.41
N GLN A 61 18.86 5.79 -8.43
CA GLN A 61 19.95 4.82 -8.31
C GLN A 61 19.85 3.74 -9.38
N ASP A 62 21.01 3.19 -9.78
CA ASP A 62 21.08 2.04 -10.69
C ASP A 62 20.32 0.85 -10.10
N LEU A 63 19.18 0.48 -10.73
CA LEU A 63 18.33 -0.60 -10.29
C LEU A 63 18.94 -2.00 -10.49
N ASP A 64 19.98 -2.14 -11.29
CA ASP A 64 20.64 -3.41 -11.56
C ASP A 64 21.85 -3.64 -10.63
N ALA A 65 22.24 -2.64 -9.84
CA ALA A 65 23.19 -2.80 -8.75
C ALA A 65 22.67 -3.73 -7.66
N LYS A 66 23.60 -4.50 -7.07
CA LYS A 66 23.30 -5.55 -6.09
C LYS A 66 23.41 -5.02 -4.67
N VAL A 67 22.47 -5.42 -3.81
CA VAL A 67 22.40 -5.05 -2.39
C VAL A 67 22.21 -6.30 -1.53
N GLU A 68 22.95 -6.40 -0.42
CA GLU A 68 22.79 -7.50 0.55
C GLU A 68 21.50 -7.33 1.35
N VAL A 69 20.69 -8.39 1.43
CA VAL A 69 19.42 -8.37 2.18
C VAL A 69 19.64 -8.20 3.67
N TYR A 70 19.00 -7.18 4.25
CA TYR A 70 19.00 -6.94 5.69
C TYR A 70 18.31 -8.06 6.46
N ARG A 71 18.94 -8.50 7.58
CA ARG A 71 18.55 -9.71 8.32
C ARG A 71 17.55 -9.48 9.44
N GLY A 72 17.42 -8.24 9.89
CA GLY A 72 16.67 -7.90 11.11
C GLY A 72 15.16 -7.95 10.97
N VAL A 73 14.63 -8.23 9.76
CA VAL A 73 13.19 -8.27 9.47
C VAL A 73 12.86 -9.54 8.69
N SER A 74 11.67 -10.09 8.91
CA SER A 74 11.17 -11.26 8.19
C SER A 74 10.79 -10.92 6.75
N GLY A 75 11.02 -11.86 5.85
CA GLY A 75 10.69 -11.78 4.43
C GLY A 75 10.91 -13.12 3.76
N VAL A 76 10.62 -13.22 2.47
CA VAL A 76 10.86 -14.42 1.67
C VAL A 76 12.26 -14.47 1.06
N LEU A 77 12.95 -13.34 1.02
CA LEU A 77 14.30 -13.25 0.48
C LEU A 77 15.32 -13.98 1.36
N LEU A 78 16.28 -14.61 0.72
CA LEU A 78 17.38 -15.31 1.42
C LEU A 78 18.31 -14.30 2.09
N LYS A 79 18.44 -14.41 3.40
CA LYS A 79 19.32 -13.56 4.20
C LYS A 79 20.79 -13.76 3.81
N LYS A 80 21.58 -12.71 3.89
CA LYS A 80 23.01 -12.70 3.49
C LYS A 80 23.23 -12.97 2.00
N GLN A 81 22.23 -12.81 1.17
CA GLN A 81 22.34 -12.93 -0.27
C GLN A 81 22.11 -11.56 -0.91
N HIS A 82 22.70 -11.35 -2.07
CA HIS A 82 22.51 -10.12 -2.83
C HIS A 82 21.42 -10.31 -3.89
N TYR A 83 20.58 -9.29 -4.01
CA TYR A 83 19.61 -9.12 -5.08
C TYR A 83 19.81 -7.76 -5.72
N THR A 84 19.39 -7.59 -6.96
CA THR A 84 19.38 -6.26 -7.56
C THR A 84 18.33 -5.38 -6.86
N ARG A 85 18.53 -4.07 -6.88
CA ARG A 85 17.55 -3.09 -6.39
C ARG A 85 16.18 -3.29 -7.04
N ARG A 86 16.18 -3.61 -8.34
CA ARG A 86 14.99 -4.00 -9.10
C ARG A 86 14.27 -5.20 -8.49
N GLU A 87 14.99 -6.27 -8.20
CA GLU A 87 14.42 -7.48 -7.57
C GLU A 87 13.90 -7.23 -6.16
N LEU A 88 14.57 -6.35 -5.39
CA LEU A 88 14.06 -5.92 -4.07
C LEU A 88 12.74 -5.15 -4.21
N LEU A 89 12.64 -4.21 -5.16
CA LEU A 89 11.40 -3.48 -5.44
C LEU A 89 10.28 -4.43 -5.89
N ILE A 90 10.58 -5.42 -6.74
CA ILE A 90 9.62 -6.46 -7.17
C ILE A 90 9.15 -7.27 -5.97
N ALA A 91 10.05 -7.79 -5.14
CA ALA A 91 9.68 -8.56 -3.96
C ALA A 91 8.82 -7.74 -2.98
N MET A 92 9.15 -6.46 -2.81
CA MET A 92 8.41 -5.53 -1.95
C MET A 92 7.01 -5.23 -2.46
N LEU A 93 6.84 -4.93 -3.75
CA LEU A 93 5.55 -4.54 -4.33
C LEU A 93 4.64 -5.76 -4.55
N VAL A 94 5.18 -6.86 -5.09
CA VAL A 94 4.41 -8.06 -5.46
C VAL A 94 4.10 -8.93 -4.25
N ARG A 95 5.15 -9.34 -3.50
CA ARG A 95 5.01 -10.26 -2.35
C ARG A 95 4.83 -9.53 -1.03
N SER A 96 4.95 -8.19 -1.04
CA SER A 96 4.93 -7.41 0.20
C SER A 96 6.09 -7.73 1.16
N ASP A 97 7.27 -8.05 0.61
CA ASP A 97 8.42 -8.46 1.41
C ASP A 97 8.92 -7.32 2.29
N ASN A 98 8.98 -7.57 3.62
CA ASN A 98 9.39 -6.56 4.58
C ASN A 98 10.92 -6.41 4.61
N SER A 99 11.67 -7.50 4.37
CA SER A 99 13.12 -7.45 4.34
C SER A 99 13.63 -6.66 3.13
N ALA A 100 12.92 -6.74 2.00
CA ALA A 100 13.19 -5.91 0.84
C ALA A 100 12.98 -4.42 1.13
N ALA A 101 11.85 -4.06 1.75
CA ALA A 101 11.56 -2.66 2.11
C ALA A 101 12.64 -2.09 3.05
N GLU A 102 13.00 -2.83 4.08
CA GLU A 102 14.02 -2.41 5.05
C GLU A 102 15.42 -2.35 4.42
N THR A 103 15.73 -3.27 3.48
CA THR A 103 17.00 -3.26 2.72
C THR A 103 17.10 -2.01 1.87
N LEU A 104 16.06 -1.68 1.10
CA LEU A 104 16.03 -0.48 0.26
C LEU A 104 16.17 0.80 1.09
N ALA A 105 15.50 0.88 2.24
CA ALA A 105 15.64 2.04 3.12
C ALA A 105 17.07 2.20 3.66
N ARG A 106 17.78 1.12 3.94
CA ARG A 106 19.17 1.13 4.41
C ARG A 106 20.18 1.37 3.30
N ASP A 107 19.82 1.05 2.07
CA ASP A 107 20.62 1.31 0.86
C ASP A 107 20.58 2.80 0.43
N HIS A 108 19.78 3.62 1.10
CA HIS A 108 19.83 5.08 0.89
C HIS A 108 21.24 5.62 1.18
N PRO A 109 21.83 6.51 0.36
CA PRO A 109 23.20 7.01 0.52
C PRO A 109 23.51 7.55 1.92
N ASN A 110 22.53 8.16 2.59
CA ASN A 110 22.63 8.70 3.93
C ASN A 110 21.97 7.79 4.99
N GLY A 111 21.73 6.53 4.65
CA GLY A 111 21.19 5.50 5.54
C GLY A 111 19.69 5.60 5.83
N ARG A 112 19.21 4.66 6.65
CA ARG A 112 17.79 4.46 6.95
C ARG A 112 17.07 5.70 7.48
N SER A 113 17.70 6.43 8.40
CA SER A 113 17.07 7.62 9.01
C SER A 113 16.75 8.69 7.98
N ALA A 114 17.70 8.96 7.08
CA ALA A 114 17.50 9.91 5.98
C ALA A 114 16.40 9.44 5.02
N PHE A 115 16.31 8.13 4.75
CA PHE A 115 15.24 7.56 3.95
C PHE A 115 13.85 7.78 4.59
N MET A 116 13.71 7.54 5.89
CA MET A 116 12.45 7.79 6.61
C MET A 116 12.06 9.27 6.60
N THR A 117 13.06 10.16 6.75
CA THR A 117 12.84 11.61 6.59
C THR A 117 12.34 11.92 5.17
N ALA A 118 12.95 11.34 4.13
CA ALA A 118 12.54 11.53 2.75
C ALA A 118 11.11 11.03 2.49
N MET A 119 10.72 9.88 3.07
CA MET A 119 9.32 9.39 2.97
C MET A 119 8.31 10.38 3.56
N ASN A 120 8.57 10.91 4.74
CA ASN A 120 7.68 11.87 5.39
C ASN A 120 7.68 13.23 4.67
N ASN A 121 8.82 13.70 4.18
CA ASN A 121 8.89 14.92 3.36
C ASN A 121 8.08 14.75 2.06
N LYS A 122 8.18 13.59 1.41
CA LYS A 122 7.37 13.29 0.23
C LYS A 122 5.88 13.28 0.54
N ALA A 123 5.47 12.72 1.67
CA ALA A 123 4.07 12.77 2.11
C ALA A 123 3.58 14.22 2.26
N GLN A 124 4.37 15.08 2.89
CA GLN A 124 4.05 16.51 3.03
C GLN A 124 3.98 17.23 1.68
N GLN A 125 4.92 16.98 0.77
CA GLN A 125 4.94 17.55 -0.59
C GLN A 125 3.70 17.15 -1.39
N LEU A 126 3.20 15.93 -1.19
CA LEU A 126 1.98 15.45 -1.81
C LEU A 126 0.70 15.99 -1.14
N GLY A 127 0.80 16.66 0.01
CA GLY A 127 -0.36 17.13 0.75
C GLY A 127 -1.03 16.07 1.62
N MET A 128 -0.33 14.99 1.97
CA MET A 128 -0.82 13.90 2.84
C MET A 128 -0.70 14.32 4.32
N THR A 129 -1.51 15.27 4.74
CA THR A 129 -1.39 15.98 6.03
C THR A 129 -1.73 15.14 7.26
N HIS A 130 -2.39 13.99 7.06
CA HIS A 130 -2.78 13.06 8.13
C HIS A 130 -1.99 11.75 8.07
N SER A 131 -0.90 11.70 7.30
CA SER A 131 -0.07 10.51 7.15
C SER A 131 1.29 10.67 7.81
N TYR A 132 1.77 9.57 8.39
CA TYR A 132 3.10 9.46 8.95
C TYR A 132 3.69 8.08 8.69
N PHE A 133 4.99 8.02 8.40
CA PHE A 133 5.75 6.81 8.11
C PHE A 133 6.87 6.63 9.13
N ASP A 134 6.74 5.62 10.00
CA ASP A 134 7.69 5.26 11.07
C ASP A 134 8.70 4.18 10.60
N ASP A 135 8.28 3.32 9.69
CA ASP A 135 9.12 2.30 9.05
C ASP A 135 8.79 2.14 7.56
N PRO A 136 9.70 1.57 6.75
CA PRO A 136 9.50 1.46 5.30
C PRO A 136 8.58 0.30 4.89
N SER A 137 8.21 -0.58 5.82
CA SER A 137 7.47 -1.81 5.53
C SER A 137 5.98 -1.76 5.90
N GLY A 138 5.61 -0.90 6.84
CA GLY A 138 4.28 -0.83 7.43
C GLY A 138 4.04 -1.84 8.55
N LEU A 139 5.10 -2.34 9.17
CA LEU A 139 5.00 -3.20 10.37
C LEU A 139 4.65 -2.40 11.62
N SER A 140 5.15 -1.18 11.72
CA SER A 140 4.81 -0.27 12.81
C SER A 140 3.37 0.19 12.71
N GLN A 141 2.64 0.12 13.82
CA GLN A 141 1.29 0.69 13.91
C GLN A 141 1.26 2.23 13.80
N LYS A 142 2.42 2.87 13.87
CA LYS A 142 2.58 4.32 13.66
C LYS A 142 2.64 4.72 12.18
N ASN A 143 2.71 3.75 11.26
CA ASN A 143 2.48 4.03 9.85
C ASN A 143 0.99 4.25 9.64
N VAL A 144 0.58 5.50 9.67
CA VAL A 144 -0.83 5.91 9.67
C VAL A 144 -1.16 6.83 8.50
N GLY A 145 -2.43 6.86 8.14
CA GLY A 145 -2.97 7.78 7.14
C GLY A 145 -4.48 7.65 7.01
N THR A 146 -5.08 8.56 6.27
CA THR A 146 -6.50 8.52 5.91
C THR A 146 -6.68 7.89 4.53
N ALA A 147 -7.90 7.45 4.19
CA ALA A 147 -8.19 6.97 2.84
C ALA A 147 -7.98 8.08 1.78
N LEU A 148 -8.21 9.34 2.15
CA LEU A 148 -7.96 10.50 1.28
C LEU A 148 -6.46 10.72 1.03
N ASP A 149 -5.62 10.59 2.05
CA ASP A 149 -4.17 10.69 1.88
C ASP A 149 -3.63 9.54 1.00
N ILE A 150 -4.15 8.33 1.19
CA ILE A 150 -3.76 7.18 0.35
C ILE A 150 -4.21 7.38 -1.09
N MET A 151 -5.39 7.95 -1.34
CA MET A 151 -5.80 8.35 -2.69
C MET A 151 -4.79 9.32 -3.31
N THR A 152 -4.36 10.34 -2.56
CA THR A 152 -3.34 11.30 -3.00
C THR A 152 -2.01 10.61 -3.34
N MET A 153 -1.58 9.65 -2.51
CA MET A 153 -0.42 8.80 -2.80
C MET A 153 -0.59 7.99 -4.08
N LEU A 154 -1.77 7.38 -4.30
CA LEU A 154 -2.03 6.60 -5.51
C LEU A 154 -2.02 7.46 -6.78
N LYS A 155 -2.52 8.70 -6.73
CA LYS A 155 -2.43 9.65 -7.84
C LYS A 155 -0.99 9.88 -8.30
N ALA A 156 -0.07 10.02 -7.36
CA ALA A 156 1.35 10.14 -7.67
C ALA A 156 1.98 8.79 -8.08
N ALA A 157 1.64 7.70 -7.41
CA ALA A 157 2.23 6.40 -7.67
C ALA A 157 1.89 5.83 -9.05
N ILE A 158 0.66 6.08 -9.56
CA ILE A 158 0.21 5.56 -10.86
C ILE A 158 0.97 6.18 -12.04
N THR A 159 1.54 7.37 -11.87
CA THR A 159 2.38 8.01 -12.89
C THR A 159 3.80 7.44 -12.96
N VAL A 160 4.19 6.59 -12.01
CA VAL A 160 5.50 5.93 -11.98
C VAL A 160 5.37 4.54 -12.64
N ASP A 161 5.80 4.43 -13.89
CA ASP A 161 5.67 3.20 -14.70
C ASP A 161 6.17 1.95 -13.99
N PHE A 162 7.28 2.05 -13.27
CA PHE A 162 7.81 0.91 -12.52
C PHE A 162 6.82 0.39 -11.48
N ILE A 163 6.16 1.28 -10.72
CA ILE A 163 5.18 0.91 -9.69
C ILE A 163 3.92 0.37 -10.35
N ARG A 164 3.40 1.07 -11.35
CA ARG A 164 2.23 0.66 -12.12
C ARG A 164 2.40 -0.77 -12.65
N ASN A 165 3.46 -1.01 -13.41
CA ASN A 165 3.68 -2.29 -14.06
C ASN A 165 4.06 -3.42 -13.09
N THR A 166 4.79 -3.12 -12.01
CA THR A 166 5.26 -4.13 -11.05
C THR A 166 4.16 -4.56 -10.08
N SER A 167 3.34 -3.65 -9.59
CA SER A 167 2.38 -3.94 -8.51
C SER A 167 1.27 -4.92 -8.90
N VAL A 168 1.05 -5.12 -10.19
CA VAL A 168 0.03 -6.04 -10.75
C VAL A 168 0.61 -7.34 -11.30
N ILE A 169 1.92 -7.55 -11.23
CA ILE A 169 2.53 -8.84 -11.59
C ILE A 169 1.93 -9.93 -10.70
N GLN A 170 1.25 -10.90 -11.29
CA GLN A 170 0.61 -11.99 -10.56
C GLN A 170 1.65 -12.96 -9.99
N LYS A 171 2.64 -13.36 -10.81
CA LYS A 171 3.71 -14.28 -10.42
C LYS A 171 4.96 -13.99 -11.23
N THR A 172 6.12 -14.04 -10.57
CA THR A 172 7.43 -13.88 -11.20
C THR A 172 8.49 -14.65 -10.42
N GLU A 173 9.70 -14.66 -10.93
CA GLU A 173 10.85 -15.31 -10.32
C GLU A 173 11.97 -14.30 -10.13
N ILE A 174 12.64 -14.34 -9.01
CA ILE A 174 13.86 -13.60 -8.71
C ILE A 174 14.95 -14.56 -8.21
N ALA A 175 16.22 -14.18 -8.32
CA ALA A 175 17.31 -15.08 -7.97
C ALA A 175 18.40 -14.39 -7.17
N ALA A 176 18.84 -15.04 -6.09
CA ALA A 176 20.02 -14.62 -5.35
C ALA A 176 21.29 -14.69 -6.24
N LYS A 177 22.13 -13.65 -6.18
CA LYS A 177 23.25 -13.44 -7.12
C LYS A 177 24.61 -14.01 -6.65
N ASP A 178 24.72 -14.47 -5.40
CA ASP A 178 26.00 -14.83 -4.77
C ASP A 178 26.43 -16.27 -4.98
N ARG A 179 25.60 -17.07 -5.65
CA ARG A 179 25.87 -18.50 -5.81
C ARG A 179 26.23 -18.88 -7.23
N LYS A 180 27.18 -19.83 -7.38
CA LYS A 180 27.50 -20.43 -8.69
C LYS A 180 26.26 -21.04 -9.36
N LYS A 181 25.32 -21.57 -8.55
CA LYS A 181 23.97 -21.94 -8.99
C LYS A 181 22.97 -21.03 -8.26
N PRO A 182 22.35 -20.06 -8.95
CA PRO A 182 21.38 -19.15 -8.34
C PRO A 182 20.21 -19.92 -7.71
N VAL A 183 19.85 -19.53 -6.49
CA VAL A 183 18.61 -20.02 -5.88
C VAL A 183 17.49 -19.13 -6.34
N ARG A 184 16.54 -19.71 -7.06
CA ARG A 184 15.38 -19.01 -7.59
C ARG A 184 14.25 -19.01 -6.57
N ILE A 185 13.59 -17.87 -6.40
CA ILE A 185 12.45 -17.68 -5.50
C ILE A 185 11.25 -17.27 -6.32
N ILE A 186 10.17 -18.03 -6.22
CA ILE A 186 8.91 -17.67 -6.83
C ILE A 186 8.25 -16.59 -5.98
N ILE A 187 7.95 -15.46 -6.59
CA ILE A 187 7.24 -14.33 -6.01
C ILE A 187 5.81 -14.33 -6.54
N GLN A 188 4.83 -14.48 -5.66
CA GLN A 188 3.41 -14.43 -6.00
C GLN A 188 2.75 -13.22 -5.34
N ASN A 189 1.88 -12.54 -6.07
CA ASN A 189 1.19 -11.35 -5.60
C ASN A 189 0.29 -11.65 -4.41
N THR A 190 0.33 -10.78 -3.41
CA THR A 190 -0.54 -10.88 -2.23
C THR A 190 -2.01 -10.64 -2.53
N ASN A 191 -2.32 -10.05 -3.68
CA ASN A 191 -3.68 -9.76 -4.16
C ASN A 191 -4.08 -10.58 -5.40
N ILE A 192 -3.44 -11.73 -5.62
CA ILE A 192 -3.62 -12.53 -6.86
C ILE A 192 -5.09 -12.79 -7.17
N GLY A 193 -5.92 -13.12 -6.19
CA GLY A 193 -7.34 -13.42 -6.43
C GLY A 193 -8.12 -12.25 -7.03
N LEU A 194 -7.87 -10.99 -6.61
CA LEU A 194 -8.52 -9.84 -7.24
C LEU A 194 -7.89 -9.52 -8.61
N LEU A 195 -6.59 -9.75 -8.79
CA LEU A 195 -5.92 -9.54 -10.09
C LEU A 195 -6.33 -10.55 -11.15
N GLU A 196 -6.70 -11.76 -10.74
CA GLU A 196 -7.26 -12.78 -11.66
C GLU A 196 -8.73 -12.49 -12.01
N GLU A 197 -9.47 -11.93 -11.06
CA GLU A 197 -10.90 -11.64 -11.23
C GLU A 197 -11.15 -10.33 -12.00
N PHE A 198 -10.29 -9.31 -11.78
CA PHE A 198 -10.45 -7.96 -12.34
C PHE A 198 -9.21 -7.54 -13.12
N ASN A 199 -9.22 -7.76 -14.42
CA ASN A 199 -8.13 -7.35 -15.34
C ASN A 199 -8.01 -5.84 -15.53
N THR A 200 -8.96 -5.07 -15.00
CA THR A 200 -8.95 -3.60 -15.01
C THR A 200 -8.05 -3.00 -13.92
N ILE A 201 -7.55 -3.80 -12.98
CA ILE A 201 -6.64 -3.32 -11.94
C ILE A 201 -5.25 -3.05 -12.52
N VAL A 202 -4.81 -1.80 -12.47
CA VAL A 202 -3.52 -1.32 -13.00
C VAL A 202 -2.51 -0.93 -11.92
N LEU A 203 -2.94 -0.85 -10.66
CA LEU A 203 -2.08 -0.75 -9.48
C LEU A 203 -2.75 -1.45 -8.29
N SER A 204 -1.99 -2.21 -7.52
CA SER A 204 -2.52 -2.96 -6.38
C SER A 204 -1.52 -3.03 -5.23
N LYS A 205 -1.97 -2.73 -4.01
CA LYS A 205 -1.23 -3.04 -2.79
C LYS A 205 -2.16 -3.46 -1.67
N THR A 206 -1.88 -4.62 -1.06
CA THR A 206 -2.57 -5.08 0.15
C THR A 206 -1.78 -4.72 1.40
N GLY A 207 -2.48 -4.63 2.53
CA GLY A 207 -1.90 -4.47 3.86
C GLY A 207 -2.60 -5.35 4.89
N LEU A 208 -1.84 -5.84 5.87
CA LEU A 208 -2.37 -6.56 7.03
C LEU A 208 -1.39 -6.42 8.19
N THR A 209 -1.88 -5.92 9.30
CA THR A 209 -1.34 -6.10 10.66
C THR A 209 -2.53 -6.20 11.62
N ASN A 210 -2.33 -6.71 12.83
CA ASN A 210 -3.43 -6.77 13.80
C ASN A 210 -4.08 -5.40 14.06
N PRO A 211 -3.32 -4.28 14.24
CA PRO A 211 -3.92 -2.97 14.42
C PRO A 211 -4.57 -2.38 13.16
N ALA A 212 -4.06 -2.71 11.97
CA ALA A 212 -4.57 -2.16 10.70
C ALA A 212 -5.79 -2.90 10.17
N GLY A 213 -5.99 -4.18 10.54
CA GLY A 213 -6.93 -5.04 9.85
C GLY A 213 -6.52 -5.32 8.40
N TRP A 214 -7.45 -5.81 7.60
CA TRP A 214 -7.23 -6.11 6.18
C TRP A 214 -7.44 -4.86 5.34
N CYS A 215 -6.37 -4.42 4.68
CA CYS A 215 -6.34 -3.21 3.86
C CYS A 215 -6.06 -3.55 2.40
N VAL A 216 -6.55 -2.71 1.49
CA VAL A 216 -6.18 -2.73 0.07
C VAL A 216 -6.29 -1.33 -0.52
N SER A 217 -5.38 -1.00 -1.43
CA SER A 217 -5.46 0.16 -2.29
C SER A 217 -5.29 -0.28 -3.75
N LEU A 218 -6.18 0.19 -4.62
CA LEU A 218 -6.27 -0.19 -6.02
C LEU A 218 -6.41 1.06 -6.89
N VAL A 219 -5.80 1.00 -8.08
CA VAL A 219 -6.19 1.83 -9.22
C VAL A 219 -6.75 0.93 -10.30
N LEU A 220 -7.91 1.30 -10.81
CA LEU A 220 -8.62 0.57 -11.87
C LEU A 220 -8.75 1.46 -13.11
N GLU A 221 -8.64 0.87 -14.28
CA GLU A 221 -8.94 1.53 -15.55
C GLU A 221 -10.11 0.79 -16.23
N GLU A 222 -11.23 1.46 -16.35
CA GLU A 222 -12.42 0.92 -16.97
C GLU A 222 -13.11 1.98 -17.85
N ARG A 223 -13.45 1.61 -19.12
CA ARG A 223 -14.17 2.48 -20.07
C ARG A 223 -13.54 3.86 -20.25
N HIS A 224 -12.21 3.91 -20.38
CA HIS A 224 -11.41 5.15 -20.51
C HIS A 224 -11.45 6.08 -19.27
N ARG A 225 -11.88 5.56 -18.12
CA ARG A 225 -11.86 6.26 -16.83
C ARG A 225 -10.92 5.54 -15.87
N GLN A 226 -10.34 6.32 -14.98
CA GLN A 226 -9.44 5.80 -13.95
C GLN A 226 -10.06 6.00 -12.57
N PHE A 227 -10.14 4.93 -11.80
CA PHE A 227 -10.74 4.93 -10.46
C PHE A 227 -9.72 4.51 -9.40
N MET A 228 -9.85 5.07 -8.21
CA MET A 228 -9.08 4.70 -7.05
C MET A 228 -10.01 4.14 -5.99
N LEU A 229 -9.78 2.89 -5.58
CA LEU A 229 -10.52 2.21 -4.53
C LEU A 229 -9.60 1.91 -3.35
N ILE A 230 -9.93 2.45 -2.18
CA ILE A 230 -9.20 2.26 -0.94
C ILE A 230 -10.12 1.63 0.10
N VAL A 231 -9.66 0.55 0.73
CA VAL A 231 -10.32 -0.09 1.87
C VAL A 231 -9.31 -0.21 3.00
N LEU A 232 -9.59 0.36 4.17
CA LEU A 232 -8.78 0.26 5.38
C LEU A 232 -9.59 -0.35 6.51
N GLY A 233 -8.97 -1.26 7.27
CA GLY A 233 -9.56 -1.76 8.50
C GLY A 233 -10.65 -2.81 8.33
N ALA A 234 -10.73 -3.52 7.21
CA ALA A 234 -11.68 -4.62 7.08
C ALA A 234 -11.35 -5.74 8.10
N PRO A 235 -12.37 -6.35 8.75
CA PRO A 235 -12.12 -7.30 9.83
C PRO A 235 -11.55 -8.64 9.34
N THR A 236 -11.84 -9.04 8.11
CA THR A 236 -11.35 -10.28 7.51
C THR A 236 -10.94 -10.07 6.06
N LYS A 237 -10.16 -11.02 5.52
CA LYS A 237 -9.81 -11.05 4.09
C LYS A 237 -11.06 -11.09 3.21
N ASP A 238 -12.05 -11.89 3.61
CA ASP A 238 -13.29 -12.05 2.86
C ASP A 238 -14.17 -10.80 2.93
N ALA A 239 -14.23 -10.13 4.09
CA ALA A 239 -14.92 -8.84 4.21
C ALA A 239 -14.30 -7.80 3.29
N ARG A 240 -12.96 -7.69 3.26
CA ARG A 240 -12.25 -6.81 2.33
C ARG A 240 -12.57 -7.15 0.87
N LYS A 241 -12.55 -8.44 0.50
CA LYS A 241 -12.88 -8.89 -0.86
C LYS A 241 -14.31 -8.51 -1.22
N LYS A 242 -15.29 -8.81 -0.37
CA LYS A 242 -16.70 -8.46 -0.59
C LYS A 242 -16.94 -6.95 -0.74
N ILE A 243 -16.21 -6.11 0.03
CA ILE A 243 -16.29 -4.65 -0.15
C ILE A 243 -15.80 -4.25 -1.55
N VAL A 244 -14.64 -4.77 -1.98
CA VAL A 244 -14.08 -4.47 -3.30
C VAL A 244 -15.04 -4.93 -4.41
N GLU A 245 -15.56 -6.15 -4.35
CA GLU A 245 -16.50 -6.71 -5.31
C GLU A 245 -17.79 -5.86 -5.37
N ARG A 246 -18.39 -5.54 -4.21
CA ARG A 246 -19.58 -4.68 -4.14
C ARG A 246 -19.34 -3.36 -4.87
N VAL A 247 -18.25 -2.67 -4.55
CA VAL A 247 -17.93 -1.36 -5.14
C VAL A 247 -17.71 -1.47 -6.65
N ILE A 248 -16.99 -2.48 -7.13
CA ILE A 248 -16.74 -2.66 -8.56
C ILE A 248 -18.04 -3.04 -9.30
N PHE A 249 -18.84 -3.94 -8.75
CA PHE A 249 -20.04 -4.43 -9.42
C PHE A 249 -21.24 -3.48 -9.34
N SER A 250 -21.44 -2.80 -8.19
CA SER A 250 -22.60 -1.91 -8.03
C SER A 250 -22.28 -0.46 -8.43
N ASP A 251 -21.13 0.07 -8.01
CA ASP A 251 -20.89 1.50 -8.14
C ASP A 251 -20.20 1.84 -9.48
N LEU A 252 -19.23 1.02 -9.93
CA LEU A 252 -18.54 1.28 -11.20
C LEU A 252 -19.33 0.84 -12.43
N ARG A 253 -20.01 -0.31 -12.39
CA ARG A 253 -20.75 -0.82 -13.55
C ARG A 253 -22.06 -0.10 -13.81
N GLN A 254 -22.61 0.63 -12.82
CA GLN A 254 -23.81 1.46 -12.97
C GLN A 254 -23.51 2.87 -13.50
N LEU A 255 -22.25 3.25 -13.63
CA LEU A 255 -21.84 4.51 -14.27
C LEU A 255 -21.95 4.37 -15.81
N ASN A 256 -23.18 4.29 -16.30
CA ASN A 256 -23.51 4.30 -17.74
C ASN A 256 -23.47 5.71 -18.30
#